data_deb026667e2c7cfe90e86e9c84c7fa36
#
_entry.id   deb026667e2c7cfe90e86e9c84c7fa36
#
_cell.length_a   1.000
_cell.length_b   1.000
_cell.length_c   1.000
_cell.angle_alpha   90.00
_cell.angle_beta   90.00
_cell.angle_gamma   90.00
#
_symmetry.space_group_name_H-M   'P 1'
#
loop_
_entity.id
_entity.type
_entity.pdbx_description
1 polymer ?
#
loop_
_entity_poly.entity_id
_entity_poly.type
_entity_poly.pdbx_seq_one_letter_code
_entity_poly.pdbx_strand_id
1 'polypeptide(L)'
;MSATFHETTDKLKNIIDGLDNKREYEFHFNSADGADVTSRFGDVENIQYHNDESLTVTCIDGKRKGVASTNNLSNESIKLTIEKSKTIASYLETDEHQGLAKDNLINQLNIDCDINFPKTFSSDQLIDMTVECEKAALDYDKRINNSEGSEYGYSQSNNLILNSHGAVGSYSSTS
;
A
#
# COMPACT_ATOMS: atom_id res chain seq x y z
N MET A 1 2.89 12.53 -7.31
CA MET A 1 3.69 11.97 -6.19
C MET A 1 4.17 13.10 -5.30
N SER A 2 4.04 12.96 -3.98
CA SER A 2 4.45 14.00 -3.01
C SER A 2 5.98 14.10 -2.89
N ALA A 3 6.49 15.24 -2.37
CA ALA A 3 7.91 15.41 -2.07
C ALA A 3 8.41 14.33 -1.10
N THR A 4 7.61 13.99 -0.11
CA THR A 4 7.89 12.93 0.88
C THR A 4 8.09 11.56 0.23
N PHE A 5 7.32 11.23 -0.81
CA PHE A 5 7.46 9.97 -1.54
C PHE A 5 8.81 9.88 -2.28
N HIS A 6 9.27 10.99 -2.88
CA HIS A 6 10.60 11.03 -3.52
C HIS A 6 11.73 10.89 -2.50
N GLU A 7 11.65 11.58 -1.36
CA GLU A 7 12.64 11.45 -0.29
C GLU A 7 12.71 10.01 0.25
N THR A 8 11.55 9.38 0.45
CA THR A 8 11.48 7.97 0.86
C THR A 8 12.07 7.05 -0.20
N THR A 9 11.80 7.30 -1.48
CA THR A 9 12.37 6.53 -2.59
C THR A 9 13.91 6.58 -2.58
N ASP A 10 14.48 7.77 -2.48
CA ASP A 10 15.94 7.95 -2.47
C ASP A 10 16.57 7.32 -1.22
N LYS A 11 15.92 7.44 -0.08
CA LYS A 11 16.35 6.79 1.16
C LYS A 11 16.40 5.26 1.03
N LEU A 12 15.33 4.66 0.51
CA LEU A 12 15.23 3.21 0.36
C LEU A 12 16.22 2.69 -0.70
N LYS A 13 16.46 3.44 -1.79
CA LYS A 13 17.51 3.15 -2.77
C LYS A 13 18.89 3.10 -2.11
N ASN A 14 19.26 4.13 -1.37
CA ASN A 14 20.53 4.18 -0.68
C ASN A 14 20.71 3.02 0.32
N ILE A 15 19.64 2.60 0.96
CA ILE A 15 19.68 1.46 1.88
C ILE A 15 19.90 0.15 1.13
N ILE A 16 19.12 -0.12 0.07
CA ILE A 16 19.22 -1.38 -0.68
C ILE A 16 20.57 -1.52 -1.38
N ASP A 17 21.10 -0.42 -1.94
CA ASP A 17 22.40 -0.37 -2.60
C ASP A 17 23.56 -0.63 -1.62
N GLY A 18 23.36 -0.35 -0.33
CA GLY A 18 24.32 -0.60 0.74
C GLY A 18 24.24 -2.01 1.35
N LEU A 19 23.29 -2.85 0.92
CA LEU A 19 23.16 -4.22 1.42
C LEU A 19 24.21 -5.15 0.83
N ASP A 20 24.41 -6.31 1.48
CA ASP A 20 25.32 -7.33 0.96
C ASP A 20 24.78 -7.92 -0.37
N ASN A 21 25.69 -8.26 -1.26
CA ASN A 21 25.38 -8.86 -2.56
C ASN A 21 25.31 -10.39 -2.55
N LYS A 22 25.27 -11.01 -1.36
CA LYS A 22 25.15 -12.47 -1.19
C LYS A 22 23.70 -12.93 -1.23
N ARG A 23 22.78 -11.99 -0.96
CA ARG A 23 21.34 -12.20 -0.92
C ARG A 23 20.64 -11.27 -1.90
N GLU A 24 19.46 -11.68 -2.29
CA GLU A 24 18.59 -10.81 -3.07
C GLU A 24 17.59 -10.13 -2.14
N TYR A 25 17.31 -8.85 -2.39
CA TYR A 25 16.39 -8.05 -1.60
C TYR A 25 15.37 -7.36 -2.49
N GLU A 26 14.14 -7.32 -2.02
CA GLU A 26 13.06 -6.51 -2.61
C GLU A 26 12.37 -5.72 -1.50
N PHE A 27 12.18 -4.44 -1.74
CA PHE A 27 11.45 -3.52 -0.88
C PHE A 27 10.17 -3.13 -1.59
N HIS A 28 9.05 -3.32 -0.91
CA HIS A 28 7.76 -2.83 -1.34
C HIS A 28 7.28 -1.79 -0.31
N PHE A 29 7.27 -0.53 -0.72
CA PHE A 29 6.75 0.59 0.07
C PHE A 29 5.38 0.99 -0.47
N ASN A 30 4.45 1.19 0.44
CA ASN A 30 3.12 1.71 0.17
C ASN A 30 2.85 2.88 1.11
N SER A 31 2.28 3.96 0.58
CA SER A 31 1.62 5.00 1.37
C SER A 31 0.19 5.18 0.88
N ALA A 32 -0.75 5.29 1.80
CA ALA A 32 -2.16 5.51 1.49
C ALA A 32 -2.75 6.55 2.42
N ASP A 33 -3.50 7.47 1.86
CA ASP A 33 -4.32 8.43 2.59
C ASP A 33 -5.75 8.44 2.06
N GLY A 34 -6.71 8.70 2.96
CA GLY A 34 -8.11 8.70 2.59
C GLY A 34 -9.04 8.94 3.76
N ALA A 35 -10.33 8.78 3.50
CA ALA A 35 -11.36 8.87 4.52
C ALA A 35 -12.54 7.98 4.16
N ASP A 36 -13.20 7.45 5.19
CA ASP A 36 -14.42 6.67 5.11
C ASP A 36 -15.49 7.30 6.00
N VAL A 37 -16.72 7.35 5.50
CA VAL A 37 -17.89 7.84 6.24
C VAL A 37 -18.97 6.77 6.18
N THR A 38 -19.52 6.42 7.33
CA THR A 38 -20.70 5.55 7.43
C THR A 38 -21.88 6.34 7.98
N SER A 39 -23.06 6.10 7.41
CA SER A 39 -24.33 6.65 7.90
C SER A 39 -25.37 5.57 8.01
N ARG A 40 -26.35 5.78 8.90
CA ARG A 40 -27.53 4.93 9.06
C ARG A 40 -28.74 5.74 9.40
N PHE A 41 -29.83 5.53 8.66
CA PHE A 41 -31.07 6.28 8.77
C PHE A 41 -30.91 7.81 8.69
N GLY A 42 -29.95 8.25 7.88
CA GLY A 42 -29.63 9.66 7.68
C GLY A 42 -28.72 10.28 8.74
N ASP A 43 -28.34 9.53 9.78
CA ASP A 43 -27.39 9.97 10.80
C ASP A 43 -26.00 9.42 10.52
N VAL A 44 -24.97 10.25 10.72
CA VAL A 44 -23.56 9.83 10.58
C VAL A 44 -23.19 8.98 11.79
N GLU A 45 -22.74 7.75 11.55
CA GLU A 45 -22.27 6.85 12.61
C GLU A 45 -20.76 6.95 12.83
N ASN A 46 -19.99 7.11 11.76
CA ASN A 46 -18.52 7.18 11.85
C ASN A 46 -17.94 8.01 10.73
N ILE A 47 -16.83 8.71 11.05
CA ILE A 47 -15.92 9.33 10.09
C ILE A 47 -14.52 8.89 10.46
N GLN A 48 -13.85 8.19 9.57
CA GLN A 48 -12.50 7.70 9.78
C GLN A 48 -11.56 8.28 8.73
N TYR A 49 -10.48 8.91 9.19
CA TYR A 49 -9.37 9.32 8.33
C TYR A 49 -8.22 8.34 8.53
N HIS A 50 -7.60 7.96 7.43
CA HIS A 50 -6.43 7.12 7.48
C HIS A 50 -5.27 7.78 6.71
N ASN A 51 -4.07 7.59 7.25
CA ASN A 51 -2.81 8.00 6.63
C ASN A 51 -1.79 6.96 7.05
N ASP A 52 -1.62 5.97 6.21
CA ASP A 52 -0.84 4.77 6.50
C ASP A 52 0.38 4.69 5.61
N GLU A 53 1.49 4.26 6.19
CA GLU A 53 2.71 3.91 5.47
C GLU A 53 3.16 2.52 5.88
N SER A 54 3.63 1.75 4.92
CA SER A 54 4.19 0.43 5.20
C SER A 54 5.37 0.12 4.29
N LEU A 55 6.37 -0.52 4.85
CA LEU A 55 7.50 -1.08 4.14
C LEU A 55 7.53 -2.59 4.38
N THR A 56 7.44 -3.36 3.31
CA THR A 56 7.68 -4.80 3.31
C THR A 56 9.06 -5.07 2.71
N VAL A 57 9.86 -5.84 3.42
CA VAL A 57 11.18 -6.29 3.01
C VAL A 57 11.14 -7.78 2.75
N THR A 58 11.46 -8.17 1.54
CA THR A 58 11.70 -9.56 1.16
C THR A 58 13.21 -9.79 1.07
N CYS A 59 13.69 -10.84 1.70
CA CYS A 59 15.06 -11.33 1.60
C CYS A 59 15.05 -12.75 1.03
N ILE A 60 15.85 -13.01 0.00
CA ILE A 60 16.04 -14.34 -0.57
C ILE A 60 17.49 -14.75 -0.33
N ASP A 61 17.68 -15.79 0.48
CA ASP A 61 18.98 -16.36 0.86
C ASP A 61 19.08 -17.80 0.33
N GLY A 62 19.76 -17.98 -0.78
CA GLY A 62 19.96 -19.30 -1.39
C GLY A 62 18.64 -20.04 -1.64
N LYS A 63 17.64 -19.38 -2.22
CA LYS A 63 16.29 -19.95 -2.50
C LYS A 63 15.37 -20.08 -1.29
N ARG A 64 15.70 -19.45 -0.18
CA ARG A 64 14.85 -19.35 1.01
C ARG A 64 14.35 -17.92 1.13
N LYS A 65 13.03 -17.75 1.14
CA LYS A 65 12.38 -16.44 1.14
C LYS A 65 11.90 -16.06 2.55
N GLY A 66 12.44 -14.99 3.12
CA GLY A 66 11.96 -14.39 4.35
C GLY A 66 11.31 -13.03 4.08
N VAL A 67 10.19 -12.75 4.72
CA VAL A 67 9.44 -11.50 4.57
C VAL A 67 9.17 -10.90 5.94
N ALA A 68 9.41 -9.61 6.08
CA ALA A 68 9.06 -8.83 7.27
C ALA A 68 8.55 -7.45 6.88
N SER A 69 7.68 -6.87 7.68
CA SER A 69 7.10 -5.56 7.41
C SER A 69 7.19 -4.63 8.61
N THR A 70 7.17 -3.32 8.33
CA THR A 70 7.08 -2.26 9.34
C THR A 70 6.29 -1.09 8.80
N ASN A 71 5.58 -0.39 9.68
CA ASN A 71 4.97 0.91 9.41
C ASN A 71 5.81 2.09 9.96
N ASN A 72 6.96 1.80 10.55
CA ASN A 72 7.90 2.81 11.03
C ASN A 72 9.10 2.91 10.09
N LEU A 73 9.20 4.01 9.37
CA LEU A 73 10.26 4.27 8.38
C LEU A 73 11.53 4.88 8.97
N SER A 74 11.73 4.84 10.30
CA SER A 74 13.03 5.22 10.88
C SER A 74 14.15 4.28 10.39
N ASN A 75 15.37 4.77 10.30
CA ASN A 75 16.51 3.97 9.86
C ASN A 75 16.72 2.71 10.73
N GLU A 76 16.42 2.82 12.02
CA GLU A 76 16.54 1.70 12.96
C GLU A 76 15.48 0.63 12.67
N SER A 77 14.21 1.04 12.46
CA SER A 77 13.12 0.10 12.16
C SER A 77 13.31 -0.57 10.81
N ILE A 78 13.78 0.15 9.80
CA ILE A 78 14.10 -0.45 8.48
C ILE A 78 15.23 -1.49 8.63
N LYS A 79 16.32 -1.16 9.32
CA LYS A 79 17.42 -2.11 9.57
C LYS A 79 16.94 -3.35 10.32
N LEU A 80 16.12 -3.15 11.36
CA LEU A 80 15.55 -4.28 12.13
C LEU A 80 14.66 -5.16 11.24
N THR A 81 13.87 -4.56 10.36
CA THR A 81 13.00 -5.29 9.43
C THR A 81 13.81 -6.11 8.43
N ILE A 82 14.92 -5.55 7.91
CA ILE A 82 15.86 -6.27 7.07
C ILE A 82 16.46 -7.48 7.83
N GLU A 83 16.92 -7.30 9.05
CA GLU A 83 17.49 -8.40 9.84
C GLU A 83 16.44 -9.47 10.18
N LYS A 84 15.20 -9.07 10.45
CA LYS A 84 14.08 -10.01 10.63
C LYS A 84 13.81 -10.84 9.37
N SER A 85 13.78 -10.20 8.19
CA SER A 85 13.56 -10.92 6.93
C SER A 85 14.69 -11.93 6.64
N LYS A 86 15.95 -11.57 6.90
CA LYS A 86 17.10 -12.50 6.82
C LYS A 86 16.94 -13.67 7.78
N THR A 87 16.57 -13.37 9.02
CA THR A 87 16.39 -14.40 10.06
C THR A 87 15.29 -15.38 9.66
N ILE A 88 14.15 -14.88 9.19
CA ILE A 88 13.04 -15.70 8.71
C ILE A 88 13.52 -16.60 7.56
N ALA A 89 14.22 -16.04 6.56
CA ALA A 89 14.75 -16.80 5.44
C ALA A 89 15.65 -17.96 5.91
N SER A 90 16.45 -17.74 6.96
CA SER A 90 17.37 -18.76 7.48
C SER A 90 16.71 -19.99 8.08
N TYR A 91 15.43 -19.87 8.52
CA TYR A 91 14.66 -20.98 9.13
C TYR A 91 13.74 -21.68 8.16
N LEU A 92 13.54 -21.13 6.96
CA LEU A 92 12.62 -21.71 5.97
C LEU A 92 13.32 -22.74 5.08
N GLU A 93 12.54 -23.63 4.52
CA GLU A 93 13.02 -24.60 3.53
C GLU A 93 13.32 -23.92 2.21
N THR A 94 14.18 -24.53 1.41
CA THR A 94 14.49 -24.05 0.06
C THR A 94 13.35 -24.37 -0.90
N ASP A 95 13.01 -23.39 -1.72
CA ASP A 95 12.11 -23.54 -2.85
C ASP A 95 12.85 -23.14 -4.12
N GLU A 96 13.09 -24.07 -5.01
CA GLU A 96 13.87 -23.84 -6.25
C GLU A 96 13.28 -22.75 -7.15
N HIS A 97 12.01 -22.45 -7.00
CA HIS A 97 11.30 -21.42 -7.76
C HIS A 97 11.43 -20.02 -7.15
N GLN A 98 11.98 -19.88 -5.95
CA GLN A 98 12.19 -18.57 -5.33
C GLN A 98 13.34 -17.81 -6.01
N GLY A 99 13.12 -16.52 -6.21
CA GLY A 99 14.05 -15.57 -6.79
C GLY A 99 13.36 -14.28 -7.16
N LEU A 100 14.11 -13.21 -7.33
CA LEU A 100 13.59 -11.97 -7.88
C LEU A 100 13.36 -12.12 -9.38
N ALA A 101 12.51 -11.24 -9.92
CA ALA A 101 12.34 -11.13 -11.36
C ALA A 101 13.67 -10.81 -12.04
N LYS A 102 13.93 -11.42 -13.20
CA LYS A 102 15.16 -11.17 -13.96
C LYS A 102 15.15 -9.75 -14.52
N ASP A 103 16.33 -9.15 -14.63
CA ASP A 103 16.52 -7.74 -15.04
C ASP A 103 15.83 -7.39 -16.36
N ASN A 104 15.76 -8.31 -17.32
CA ASN A 104 15.10 -8.09 -18.60
C ASN A 104 13.57 -8.00 -18.54
N LEU A 105 12.96 -8.42 -17.43
CA LEU A 105 11.52 -8.32 -17.19
C LEU A 105 11.12 -7.04 -16.44
N ILE A 106 12.09 -6.37 -15.83
CA ILE A 106 11.86 -5.26 -14.90
C ILE A 106 11.87 -3.89 -15.61
N ASN A 107 12.64 -3.75 -16.70
CA ASN A 107 12.78 -2.48 -17.44
C ASN A 107 11.53 -2.02 -18.19
N GLN A 108 10.39 -2.70 -18.03
CA GLN A 108 9.11 -2.39 -18.68
C GLN A 108 8.04 -1.85 -17.71
N LEU A 109 8.39 -1.54 -16.46
CA LEU A 109 7.42 -1.24 -15.40
C LEU A 109 6.88 0.20 -15.36
N ASN A 110 7.21 1.04 -16.32
CA ASN A 110 6.60 2.39 -16.45
C ASN A 110 5.37 2.33 -17.36
N ILE A 111 4.41 1.49 -17.01
CA ILE A 111 3.11 1.43 -17.69
C ILE A 111 2.16 2.36 -16.92
N ASP A 112 1.62 3.36 -17.61
CA ASP A 112 0.47 4.11 -17.09
C ASP A 112 -0.77 3.19 -17.19
N CYS A 113 -1.26 2.78 -16.02
CA CYS A 113 -2.42 1.90 -15.91
C CYS A 113 -3.75 2.67 -15.92
N ASP A 114 -3.70 4.02 -16.02
CA ASP A 114 -4.87 4.90 -15.97
C ASP A 114 -5.80 4.60 -14.76
N ILE A 115 -5.20 4.51 -13.56
CA ILE A 115 -5.88 4.17 -12.30
C ILE A 115 -5.73 5.26 -11.23
N ASN A 116 -5.20 6.43 -11.60
CA ASN A 116 -4.95 7.52 -10.66
C ASN A 116 -5.76 8.76 -11.05
N PHE A 117 -6.90 8.94 -10.41
CA PHE A 117 -7.82 10.05 -10.60
C PHE A 117 -7.99 10.83 -9.30
N PRO A 118 -6.97 11.58 -8.85
CA PRO A 118 -6.99 12.22 -7.55
C PRO A 118 -8.13 13.23 -7.46
N LYS A 119 -8.95 13.07 -6.42
CA LYS A 119 -10.01 14.00 -6.04
C LYS A 119 -9.86 14.30 -4.57
N THR A 120 -10.23 15.52 -4.18
CA THR A 120 -10.32 15.91 -2.79
C THR A 120 -11.78 16.09 -2.44
N PHE A 121 -12.23 15.40 -1.41
CA PHE A 121 -13.58 15.53 -0.87
C PHE A 121 -13.51 16.21 0.49
N SER A 122 -14.43 17.14 0.75
CA SER A 122 -14.66 17.63 2.11
C SER A 122 -15.46 16.58 2.90
N SER A 123 -15.37 16.64 4.23
CA SER A 123 -16.17 15.76 5.10
C SER A 123 -17.68 15.89 4.81
N ASP A 124 -18.14 17.12 4.57
CA ASP A 124 -19.55 17.36 4.25
C ASP A 124 -19.97 16.66 2.94
N GLN A 125 -19.12 16.69 1.91
CA GLN A 125 -19.39 16.01 0.65
C GLN A 125 -19.46 14.49 0.83
N LEU A 126 -18.59 13.89 1.65
CA LEU A 126 -18.62 12.46 1.94
C LEU A 126 -19.89 12.09 2.71
N ILE A 127 -20.28 12.91 3.69
CA ILE A 127 -21.52 12.74 4.46
C ILE A 127 -22.72 12.78 3.52
N ASP A 128 -22.83 13.83 2.69
CA ASP A 128 -23.96 13.99 1.77
C ASP A 128 -24.08 12.77 0.84
N MET A 129 -22.97 12.33 0.24
CA MET A 129 -22.95 11.15 -0.65
C MET A 129 -23.41 9.89 0.07
N THR A 130 -22.97 9.69 1.31
CA THR A 130 -23.31 8.50 2.11
C THR A 130 -24.79 8.51 2.45
N VAL A 131 -25.31 9.64 2.96
CA VAL A 131 -26.73 9.78 3.32
C VAL A 131 -27.64 9.67 2.10
N GLU A 132 -27.29 10.29 0.98
CA GLU A 132 -28.06 10.20 -0.27
C GLU A 132 -28.10 8.77 -0.81
N CYS A 133 -27.00 8.01 -0.70
CA CYS A 133 -26.92 6.62 -1.13
C CYS A 133 -27.92 5.74 -0.34
N GLU A 134 -27.91 5.83 0.99
CA GLU A 134 -28.85 5.11 1.84
C GLU A 134 -30.31 5.50 1.57
N LYS A 135 -30.57 6.80 1.48
CA LYS A 135 -31.89 7.32 1.18
C LYS A 135 -32.43 6.80 -0.15
N ALA A 136 -31.60 6.79 -1.20
CA ALA A 136 -32.02 6.26 -2.50
C ALA A 136 -32.41 4.78 -2.42
N ALA A 137 -31.71 3.98 -1.61
CA ALA A 137 -32.06 2.58 -1.39
C ALA A 137 -33.39 2.42 -0.63
N LEU A 138 -33.62 3.18 0.44
CA LEU A 138 -34.83 3.14 1.24
C LEU A 138 -36.07 3.65 0.45
N ASP A 139 -35.89 4.65 -0.39
CA ASP A 139 -36.98 5.24 -1.20
C ASP A 139 -37.32 4.37 -2.42
N TYR A 140 -36.51 3.38 -2.78
CA TYR A 140 -36.69 2.57 -3.98
C TYR A 140 -38.00 1.74 -3.95
N ASP A 141 -38.32 1.12 -2.81
CA ASP A 141 -39.52 0.31 -2.65
C ASP A 141 -40.02 0.35 -1.19
N LYS A 142 -41.31 0.53 -0.98
CA LYS A 142 -41.95 0.59 0.36
C LYS A 142 -41.74 -0.66 1.23
N ARG A 143 -41.31 -1.76 0.63
CA ARG A 143 -40.96 -2.99 1.35
C ARG A 143 -39.60 -2.91 2.01
N ILE A 144 -38.73 -1.99 1.55
CA ILE A 144 -37.45 -1.72 2.17
C ILE A 144 -37.67 -0.78 3.34
N ASN A 145 -37.71 -1.33 4.53
CA ASN A 145 -38.03 -0.60 5.77
C ASN A 145 -36.91 -0.67 6.81
N ASN A 146 -35.76 -1.25 6.44
CA ASN A 146 -34.57 -1.32 7.26
C ASN A 146 -33.30 -1.17 6.39
N SER A 147 -32.25 -0.65 6.99
CA SER A 147 -30.93 -0.50 6.38
C SER A 147 -29.86 -0.84 7.43
N GLU A 148 -28.80 -1.48 7.02
CA GLU A 148 -27.57 -1.61 7.81
C GLU A 148 -26.67 -0.37 7.69
N GLY A 149 -27.11 0.63 6.94
CA GLY A 149 -26.39 1.85 6.64
C GLY A 149 -25.80 1.86 5.24
N SER A 150 -25.09 2.92 4.94
CA SER A 150 -24.26 3.06 3.75
C SER A 150 -22.87 3.55 4.14
N GLU A 151 -21.91 3.27 3.29
CA GLU A 151 -20.53 3.69 3.45
C GLU A 151 -20.04 4.31 2.14
N TYR A 152 -19.34 5.42 2.27
CA TYR A 152 -18.61 6.03 1.17
C TYR A 152 -17.19 6.35 1.63
N GLY A 153 -16.23 5.87 0.87
CA GLY A 153 -14.82 6.12 1.14
C GLY A 153 -14.07 6.52 -0.11
N TYR A 154 -12.94 7.16 0.09
CA TYR A 154 -11.94 7.33 -0.95
C TYR A 154 -10.56 7.07 -0.39
N SER A 155 -9.68 6.58 -1.24
CA SER A 155 -8.28 6.39 -0.91
C SER A 155 -7.39 6.79 -2.09
N GLN A 156 -6.27 7.41 -1.78
CA GLN A 156 -5.18 7.64 -2.71
C GLN A 156 -3.95 6.91 -2.21
N SER A 157 -3.38 6.04 -3.02
CA SER A 157 -2.20 5.28 -2.65
C SER A 157 -1.04 5.50 -3.63
N ASN A 158 0.18 5.43 -3.08
CA ASN A 158 1.42 5.43 -3.84
C ASN A 158 2.18 4.15 -3.51
N ASN A 159 2.62 3.46 -4.53
CA ASN A 159 3.33 2.20 -4.42
C ASN A 159 4.72 2.34 -5.04
N LEU A 160 5.71 1.74 -4.40
CA LEU A 160 7.10 1.69 -4.84
C LEU A 160 7.65 0.29 -4.65
N ILE A 161 8.24 -0.26 -5.69
CA ILE A 161 9.01 -1.50 -5.62
C ILE A 161 10.44 -1.19 -6.00
N LEU A 162 11.36 -1.65 -5.16
CA LEU A 162 12.82 -1.58 -5.38
C LEU A 162 13.40 -2.96 -5.19
N ASN A 163 14.39 -3.36 -5.98
CA ASN A 163 15.11 -4.58 -5.71
C ASN A 163 16.64 -4.40 -5.84
N SER A 164 17.38 -5.36 -5.29
CA SER A 164 18.85 -5.36 -5.30
C SER A 164 19.47 -5.59 -6.69
N HIS A 165 18.66 -5.87 -7.72
CA HIS A 165 19.08 -5.95 -9.11
C HIS A 165 18.91 -4.61 -9.85
N GLY A 166 18.58 -3.53 -9.13
CA GLY A 166 18.43 -2.18 -9.70
C GLY A 166 17.05 -1.88 -10.28
N ALA A 167 16.08 -2.76 -10.11
CA ALA A 167 14.72 -2.47 -10.51
C ALA A 167 14.08 -1.41 -9.63
N VAL A 168 13.40 -0.48 -10.28
CA VAL A 168 12.60 0.55 -9.62
C VAL A 168 11.28 0.69 -10.38
N GLY A 169 10.18 0.43 -9.71
CA GLY A 169 8.84 0.64 -10.25
C GLY A 169 7.97 1.40 -9.26
N SER A 170 7.17 2.35 -9.74
CA SER A 170 6.22 3.06 -8.89
C SER A 170 4.94 3.38 -9.65
N TYR A 171 3.83 3.40 -8.93
CA TYR A 171 2.55 3.86 -9.44
C TYR A 171 1.73 4.49 -8.32
N SER A 172 0.80 5.36 -8.72
CA SER A 172 -0.24 5.87 -7.83
C SER A 172 -1.59 5.35 -8.28
N SER A 173 -2.50 5.17 -7.35
CA SER A 173 -3.89 4.76 -7.63
C SER A 173 -4.86 5.45 -6.71
N THR A 174 -6.10 5.53 -7.15
CA THR A 174 -7.23 6.03 -6.35
C THR A 174 -8.36 5.01 -6.36
N SER A 175 -9.08 4.92 -5.30
CA SER A 175 -10.28 4.07 -5.14
C SER A 175 -11.37 4.83 -4.40
#